data_48695932b5cef3e1752b6b91ae3e70a3
#
_entry.id   48695932b5cef3e1752b6b91ae3e70a3
#
_cell.length_a   1.000
_cell.length_b   1.000
_cell.length_c   1.000
_cell.angle_alpha   90.00
_cell.angle_beta   90.00
_cell.angle_gamma   90.00
#
_symmetry.space_group_name_H-M   'P 1'
#
loop_
_entity.id
_entity.type
_entity.pdbx_description
1 polymer ?
#
loop_
_entity_poly.entity_id
_entity_poly.type
_entity_poly.pdbx_seq_one_letter_code
_entity_poly.pdbx_strand_id
1 'polypeptide(L)'
;MYKRQPIDSIYLDIDYMERYKDFTINRDSFADFEELVEEMRKENIHLVPIIDGGVKKEDGYDVYEEGKANGYFCKDENGEDFIIGVWPGKCCFPDMLDDKARQWFGDKYRILIDKGIDGFWNDMNEPAIFYSEKHLKEVFEKMEDYKKMNLDVNTFFEMTGMIGGICNNPEDYASFYHNYKGRRYRHDQVHNLFGYYMTRSASEAFERYVPEKRILLFSRASYIGMHRFGGIWQGDNASWWSHLKMNVKMMPSLNMCGFLYTGADVGGFGADATEDLVLRWLEFAVFTPLLRNHSARGTRRQEVYRFSHVEKFADVIGVRYQILPYIYSCLLYTSPSPRD
;
A
#
# COMPACT_ATOMS: atom_id res chain seq x y z
N MET A 1 -17.18 -25.38 6.83
CA MET A 1 -17.24 -24.08 7.53
C MET A 1 -17.05 -22.90 6.57
N TYR A 2 -16.12 -22.96 5.63
CA TYR A 2 -15.86 -21.91 4.64
C TYR A 2 -17.05 -21.56 3.72
N LYS A 3 -17.96 -22.48 3.46
CA LYS A 3 -19.13 -22.28 2.56
C LYS A 3 -20.24 -21.38 3.12
N ARG A 4 -20.11 -20.82 4.31
CA ARG A 4 -21.14 -19.95 4.94
C ARG A 4 -20.75 -18.49 5.15
N GLN A 5 -19.51 -18.14 4.82
CA GLN A 5 -19.04 -16.76 4.87
C GLN A 5 -18.90 -16.24 3.44
N PRO A 6 -19.71 -15.27 3.03
CA PRO A 6 -19.51 -14.64 1.74
C PRO A 6 -18.19 -13.88 1.75
N ILE A 7 -17.50 -13.90 0.59
CA ILE A 7 -16.24 -13.20 0.35
C ILE A 7 -16.26 -12.66 -1.07
N ASP A 8 -15.91 -11.40 -1.25
CA ASP A 8 -15.94 -10.75 -2.57
C ASP A 8 -14.52 -10.58 -3.13
N SER A 9 -13.52 -10.45 -2.26
CA SER A 9 -12.13 -10.25 -2.69
C SER A 9 -11.12 -10.85 -1.73
N ILE A 10 -9.98 -11.24 -2.28
CA ILE A 10 -8.80 -11.69 -1.56
C ILE A 10 -7.65 -10.74 -1.93
N TYR A 11 -7.04 -10.15 -0.91
CA TYR A 11 -5.92 -9.24 -1.07
C TYR A 11 -4.62 -10.03 -1.02
N LEU A 12 -3.81 -9.90 -2.07
CA LEU A 12 -2.50 -10.52 -2.16
C LEU A 12 -1.45 -9.51 -1.67
N ASP A 13 -0.80 -9.84 -0.56
CA ASP A 13 0.28 -9.04 0.01
C ASP A 13 1.62 -9.37 -0.69
N ILE A 14 2.71 -8.73 -0.30
CA ILE A 14 4.03 -8.78 -0.95
C ILE A 14 4.55 -10.20 -1.26
N ASP A 15 4.10 -11.22 -0.53
CA ASP A 15 4.54 -12.61 -0.71
C ASP A 15 4.07 -13.26 -2.04
N TYR A 16 3.12 -12.64 -2.79
CA TYR A 16 2.78 -13.13 -4.12
C TYR A 16 3.84 -12.80 -5.15
N MET A 17 4.68 -11.80 -4.89
CA MET A 17 5.75 -11.35 -5.77
C MET A 17 6.99 -12.25 -5.65
N GLU A 18 7.72 -12.41 -6.73
CA GLU A 18 9.04 -13.03 -6.68
C GLU A 18 10.04 -12.12 -5.94
N ARG A 19 10.43 -12.51 -4.73
CA ARG A 19 11.37 -11.75 -3.91
C ARG A 19 10.99 -10.27 -3.74
N TYR A 20 9.68 -10.00 -3.60
CA TYR A 20 9.10 -8.67 -3.42
C TYR A 20 9.35 -7.69 -4.59
N LYS A 21 9.51 -8.21 -5.81
CA LYS A 21 9.62 -7.41 -7.04
C LYS A 21 8.23 -7.11 -7.60
N ASP A 22 7.87 -5.85 -7.71
CA ASP A 22 6.60 -5.45 -8.28
C ASP A 22 6.37 -6.04 -9.69
N PHE A 23 5.12 -6.30 -10.01
CA PHE A 23 4.70 -6.86 -11.31
C PHE A 23 5.24 -8.25 -11.63
N THR A 24 5.77 -8.98 -10.64
CA THR A 24 6.20 -10.38 -10.78
C THR A 24 5.29 -11.33 -10.02
N ILE A 25 5.38 -12.61 -10.31
CA ILE A 25 4.67 -13.68 -9.61
C ILE A 25 5.68 -14.67 -9.03
N ASN A 26 5.57 -14.95 -7.74
CA ASN A 26 6.33 -16.00 -7.07
C ASN A 26 5.77 -17.37 -7.50
N ARG A 27 6.40 -17.99 -8.48
CA ARG A 27 5.95 -19.26 -9.03
C ARG A 27 6.16 -20.46 -8.11
N ASP A 28 6.96 -20.32 -7.06
CA ASP A 28 7.10 -21.36 -6.03
C ASP A 28 5.83 -21.46 -5.16
N SER A 29 5.19 -20.32 -4.89
CA SER A 29 3.96 -20.24 -4.07
C SER A 29 2.69 -20.17 -4.90
N PHE A 30 2.76 -19.66 -6.13
CA PHE A 30 1.65 -19.44 -7.05
C PHE A 30 2.02 -20.00 -8.44
N ALA A 31 2.26 -21.33 -8.53
CA ALA A 31 2.69 -21.98 -9.76
C ALA A 31 1.72 -21.70 -10.91
N ASP A 32 0.43 -21.88 -10.65
CA ASP A 32 -0.66 -21.75 -11.62
C ASP A 32 -1.49 -20.49 -11.35
N PHE A 33 -0.81 -19.32 -11.24
CA PHE A 33 -1.44 -18.05 -10.88
C PHE A 33 -2.61 -17.67 -11.79
N GLU A 34 -2.45 -17.86 -13.08
CA GLU A 34 -3.47 -17.54 -14.08
C GLU A 34 -4.72 -18.44 -13.93
N GLU A 35 -4.53 -19.72 -13.61
CA GLU A 35 -5.62 -20.65 -13.31
C GLU A 35 -6.34 -20.26 -12.02
N LEU A 36 -5.59 -19.90 -10.98
CA LEU A 36 -6.14 -19.38 -9.74
C LEU A 36 -7.01 -18.13 -9.97
N VAL A 37 -6.54 -17.18 -10.79
CA VAL A 37 -7.32 -15.98 -11.12
C VAL A 37 -8.63 -16.36 -11.84
N GLU A 38 -8.58 -17.32 -12.76
CA GLU A 38 -9.77 -17.77 -13.48
C GLU A 38 -10.75 -18.52 -12.57
N GLU A 39 -10.26 -19.39 -11.68
CA GLU A 39 -11.09 -20.08 -10.69
C GLU A 39 -11.79 -19.09 -9.73
N MET A 40 -11.04 -18.14 -9.18
CA MET A 40 -11.62 -17.13 -8.30
C MET A 40 -12.67 -16.30 -9.02
N ARG A 41 -12.43 -15.94 -10.27
CA ARG A 41 -13.41 -15.19 -11.08
C ARG A 41 -14.70 -15.99 -11.31
N LYS A 42 -14.62 -17.31 -11.53
CA LYS A 42 -15.82 -18.19 -11.66
C LYS A 42 -16.66 -18.20 -10.38
N GLU A 43 -16.02 -18.02 -9.23
CA GLU A 43 -16.68 -17.91 -7.92
C GLU A 43 -17.10 -16.47 -7.57
N ASN A 44 -16.91 -15.50 -8.49
CA ASN A 44 -17.10 -14.06 -8.28
C ASN A 44 -16.23 -13.50 -7.14
N ILE A 45 -15.02 -14.02 -6.97
CA ILE A 45 -14.03 -13.53 -6.04
C ILE A 45 -12.93 -12.81 -6.81
N HIS A 46 -12.64 -11.57 -6.43
CA HIS A 46 -11.60 -10.75 -7.06
C HIS A 46 -10.26 -10.88 -6.31
N LEU A 47 -9.17 -11.07 -7.04
CA LEU A 47 -7.82 -11.00 -6.47
C LEU A 47 -7.30 -9.57 -6.61
N VAL A 48 -6.82 -9.01 -5.49
CA VAL A 48 -6.37 -7.61 -5.40
C VAL A 48 -4.92 -7.59 -4.91
N PRO A 49 -3.92 -7.63 -5.81
CA PRO A 49 -2.51 -7.59 -5.45
C PRO A 49 -2.05 -6.20 -5.00
N ILE A 50 -1.05 -6.20 -4.11
CA ILE A 50 -0.30 -5.02 -3.70
C ILE A 50 0.69 -4.61 -4.80
N ILE A 51 0.92 -3.30 -4.94
CA ILE A 51 2.04 -2.71 -5.69
C ILE A 51 2.72 -1.70 -4.78
N ASP A 52 4.03 -1.85 -4.60
CA ASP A 52 4.83 -0.98 -3.75
C ASP A 52 5.42 0.23 -4.51
N GLY A 53 5.85 1.24 -3.75
CA GLY A 53 6.44 2.45 -4.32
C GLY A 53 7.92 2.32 -4.72
N GLY A 54 8.59 1.20 -4.44
CA GLY A 54 10.03 1.01 -4.59
C GLY A 54 10.42 -0.14 -5.52
N VAL A 55 11.02 0.17 -6.67
CA VAL A 55 11.51 -0.83 -7.63
C VAL A 55 12.83 -1.43 -7.14
N LYS A 56 12.87 -2.75 -6.95
CA LYS A 56 14.08 -3.46 -6.51
C LYS A 56 15.26 -3.24 -7.47
N LYS A 57 16.41 -2.87 -6.91
CA LYS A 57 17.66 -2.77 -7.65
C LYS A 57 18.28 -4.16 -7.82
N GLU A 58 18.02 -4.78 -8.96
CA GLU A 58 18.51 -6.14 -9.26
C GLU A 58 18.72 -6.32 -10.76
N ASP A 59 19.91 -6.78 -11.15
CA ASP A 59 20.23 -7.09 -12.55
C ASP A 59 19.36 -8.28 -13.03
N GLY A 60 18.86 -8.22 -14.26
CA GLY A 60 17.94 -9.22 -14.82
C GLY A 60 16.46 -9.01 -14.39
N TYR A 61 16.16 -7.95 -13.65
CA TYR A 61 14.78 -7.54 -13.37
C TYR A 61 14.35 -6.47 -14.37
N ASP A 62 13.49 -6.83 -15.29
CA ASP A 62 13.10 -6.01 -16.45
C ASP A 62 12.65 -4.60 -16.08
N VAL A 63 11.84 -4.48 -15.03
CA VAL A 63 11.33 -3.16 -14.58
C VAL A 63 12.48 -2.27 -14.10
N TYR A 64 13.45 -2.84 -13.37
CA TYR A 64 14.63 -2.08 -12.93
C TYR A 64 15.52 -1.69 -14.11
N GLU A 65 15.83 -2.63 -14.99
CA GLU A 65 16.71 -2.39 -16.12
C GLU A 65 16.14 -1.34 -17.08
N GLU A 66 14.86 -1.43 -17.38
CA GLU A 66 14.17 -0.45 -18.23
C GLU A 66 14.11 0.93 -17.57
N GLY A 67 13.75 0.99 -16.27
CA GLY A 67 13.74 2.25 -15.52
C GLY A 67 15.09 2.92 -15.47
N LYS A 68 16.16 2.16 -15.25
CA LYS A 68 17.56 2.62 -15.24
C LYS A 68 18.01 3.10 -16.61
N ALA A 69 17.76 2.31 -17.65
CA ALA A 69 18.16 2.65 -19.03
C ALA A 69 17.52 3.96 -19.54
N ASN A 70 16.30 4.26 -19.08
CA ASN A 70 15.57 5.45 -19.48
C ASN A 70 15.69 6.63 -18.48
N GLY A 71 16.39 6.42 -17.34
CA GLY A 71 16.57 7.45 -16.32
C GLY A 71 15.28 7.81 -15.56
N TYR A 72 14.39 6.85 -15.36
CA TYR A 72 13.06 7.04 -14.75
C TYR A 72 13.05 7.02 -13.22
N PHE A 73 14.21 6.88 -12.57
CA PHE A 73 14.31 6.89 -11.12
C PHE A 73 14.66 8.28 -10.56
N CYS A 74 14.20 8.55 -9.35
CA CYS A 74 14.58 9.73 -8.58
C CYS A 74 16.08 9.80 -8.40
N LYS A 75 16.64 11.01 -8.41
CA LYS A 75 18.08 11.26 -8.38
C LYS A 75 18.51 11.92 -7.07
N ASP A 76 19.69 11.58 -6.59
CA ASP A 76 20.37 12.30 -5.53
C ASP A 76 20.89 13.68 -6.01
N GLU A 77 21.60 14.39 -5.16
CA GLU A 77 22.18 15.71 -5.48
C GLU A 77 23.20 15.66 -6.62
N ASN A 78 23.89 14.52 -6.80
CA ASN A 78 24.93 14.32 -7.82
C ASN A 78 24.33 13.87 -9.18
N GLY A 79 23.02 13.58 -9.22
CA GLY A 79 22.35 13.07 -10.42
C GLY A 79 22.40 11.54 -10.56
N GLU A 80 22.88 10.84 -9.56
CA GLU A 80 22.86 9.38 -9.50
C GLU A 80 21.51 8.86 -9.00
N ASP A 81 21.18 7.60 -9.28
CA ASP A 81 19.97 6.99 -8.76
C ASP A 81 19.96 6.96 -7.24
N PHE A 82 18.93 7.52 -6.63
CA PHE A 82 18.79 7.51 -5.17
C PHE A 82 18.41 6.11 -4.68
N ILE A 83 19.27 5.51 -3.85
CA ILE A 83 19.11 4.14 -3.38
C ILE A 83 18.63 4.12 -1.93
N ILE A 84 17.54 3.40 -1.72
CA ILE A 84 16.92 3.17 -0.39
C ILE A 84 16.75 1.67 -0.14
N GLY A 85 16.40 1.31 1.07
CA GLY A 85 15.96 -0.04 1.45
C GLY A 85 14.49 -0.05 1.86
N VAL A 86 13.73 -1.00 1.31
CA VAL A 86 12.38 -1.39 1.72
C VAL A 86 12.26 -2.91 1.66
N TRP A 87 11.07 -3.48 1.54
CA TRP A 87 10.85 -4.93 1.57
C TRP A 87 11.79 -5.76 0.67
N PRO A 88 12.02 -5.41 -0.62
CA PRO A 88 12.91 -6.21 -1.45
C PRO A 88 14.40 -5.95 -1.21
N GLY A 89 14.77 -5.14 -0.22
CA GLY A 89 16.12 -4.67 0.02
C GLY A 89 16.41 -3.36 -0.70
N LYS A 90 17.54 -3.27 -1.42
CA LYS A 90 17.89 -2.05 -2.17
C LYS A 90 16.92 -1.77 -3.30
N CYS A 91 16.38 -0.56 -3.33
CA CYS A 91 15.40 -0.10 -4.31
C CYS A 91 15.73 1.29 -4.84
N CYS A 92 15.12 1.61 -5.99
CA CYS A 92 15.03 2.96 -6.52
C CYS A 92 13.57 3.40 -6.55
N PHE A 93 13.30 4.67 -6.23
CA PHE A 93 11.97 5.23 -6.41
C PHE A 93 11.76 5.67 -7.86
N PRO A 94 10.68 5.23 -8.55
CA PRO A 94 10.27 5.85 -9.80
C PRO A 94 10.00 7.34 -9.60
N ASP A 95 10.42 8.17 -10.55
CA ASP A 95 10.11 9.60 -10.51
C ASP A 95 8.65 9.83 -10.94
N MET A 96 7.73 9.67 -10.00
CA MET A 96 6.30 9.78 -10.26
C MET A 96 5.86 11.16 -10.75
N LEU A 97 6.68 12.20 -10.55
CA LEU A 97 6.39 13.56 -11.01
C LEU A 97 6.80 13.78 -12.48
N ASP A 98 7.75 12.99 -12.99
CA ASP A 98 8.10 12.99 -14.41
C ASP A 98 7.02 12.26 -15.23
N ASP A 99 6.50 12.92 -16.26
CA ASP A 99 5.39 12.39 -17.05
C ASP A 99 5.74 11.06 -17.75
N LYS A 100 6.98 10.89 -18.20
CA LYS A 100 7.42 9.65 -18.87
C LYS A 100 7.63 8.50 -17.89
N ALA A 101 8.29 8.79 -16.78
CA ALA A 101 8.49 7.80 -15.71
C ALA A 101 7.15 7.35 -15.11
N ARG A 102 6.22 8.28 -14.90
CA ARG A 102 4.87 7.99 -14.42
C ARG A 102 4.09 7.10 -15.41
N GLN A 103 4.12 7.45 -16.70
CA GLN A 103 3.48 6.63 -17.73
C GLN A 103 4.09 5.23 -17.77
N TRP A 104 5.41 5.12 -17.81
CA TRP A 104 6.13 3.85 -17.80
C TRP A 104 5.73 2.97 -16.62
N PHE A 105 5.72 3.52 -15.39
CA PHE A 105 5.33 2.75 -14.20
C PHE A 105 3.86 2.30 -14.27
N GLY A 106 2.96 3.18 -14.70
CA GLY A 106 1.55 2.83 -14.92
C GLY A 106 1.36 1.72 -15.96
N ASP A 107 2.15 1.75 -17.04
CA ASP A 107 2.07 0.72 -18.08
C ASP A 107 2.45 -0.68 -17.57
N LYS A 108 3.20 -0.80 -16.47
CA LYS A 108 3.53 -2.10 -15.85
C LYS A 108 2.32 -2.80 -15.22
N TYR A 109 1.30 -2.09 -14.78
CA TYR A 109 0.07 -2.69 -14.26
C TYR A 109 -0.58 -3.63 -15.29
N ARG A 110 -0.36 -3.39 -16.58
CA ARG A 110 -0.85 -4.25 -17.66
C ARG A 110 -0.40 -5.70 -17.52
N ILE A 111 0.79 -5.96 -16.97
CA ILE A 111 1.32 -7.32 -16.73
C ILE A 111 0.35 -8.16 -15.90
N LEU A 112 -0.31 -7.56 -14.92
CA LEU A 112 -1.28 -8.22 -14.06
C LEU A 112 -2.72 -8.13 -14.63
N ILE A 113 -3.06 -7.03 -15.26
CA ILE A 113 -4.36 -6.85 -15.93
C ILE A 113 -4.54 -7.91 -17.02
N ASP A 114 -3.52 -8.17 -17.83
CA ASP A 114 -3.55 -9.19 -18.90
C ASP A 114 -3.70 -10.63 -18.34
N LYS A 115 -3.39 -10.83 -17.03
CA LYS A 115 -3.65 -12.08 -16.30
C LYS A 115 -5.04 -12.15 -15.66
N GLY A 116 -5.84 -11.11 -15.83
CA GLY A 116 -7.21 -11.06 -15.35
C GLY A 116 -7.43 -10.33 -14.02
N ILE A 117 -6.43 -9.69 -13.47
CA ILE A 117 -6.56 -8.85 -12.27
C ILE A 117 -7.37 -7.60 -12.60
N ASP A 118 -8.30 -7.24 -11.70
CA ASP A 118 -9.21 -6.11 -11.84
C ASP A 118 -9.29 -5.25 -10.56
N GLY A 119 -8.33 -5.39 -9.67
CA GLY A 119 -8.17 -4.57 -8.49
C GLY A 119 -6.72 -4.48 -8.04
N PHE A 120 -6.32 -3.34 -7.46
CA PHE A 120 -4.96 -3.11 -6.97
C PHE A 120 -4.98 -2.26 -5.70
N TRP A 121 -3.97 -2.43 -4.86
CA TRP A 121 -3.70 -1.55 -3.75
C TRP A 121 -2.25 -1.11 -3.73
N ASN A 122 -2.07 0.21 -3.74
CA ASN A 122 -0.75 0.84 -3.76
C ASN A 122 -0.29 1.10 -2.34
N ASP A 123 0.85 0.52 -2.01
CA ASP A 123 1.43 0.62 -0.68
C ASP A 123 2.84 1.22 -0.71
N MET A 124 3.41 1.49 0.45
CA MET A 124 4.76 2.03 0.66
C MET A 124 5.02 3.33 -0.13
N ASN A 125 4.00 4.08 -0.45
CA ASN A 125 4.03 5.21 -1.39
C ASN A 125 3.90 6.60 -0.76
N GLU A 126 4.34 6.77 0.47
CA GLU A 126 4.61 8.08 1.10
C GLU A 126 5.74 8.85 0.41
N PRO A 127 6.84 8.27 -0.09
CA PRO A 127 7.30 6.88 -0.08
C PRO A 127 7.99 6.49 1.23
N ALA A 128 7.78 5.25 1.67
CA ALA A 128 8.43 4.73 2.87
C ALA A 128 9.90 4.40 2.62
N ILE A 129 10.75 4.67 3.61
CA ILE A 129 12.18 4.39 3.60
C ILE A 129 12.54 3.65 4.89
N PHE A 130 12.98 2.40 4.81
CA PHE A 130 13.51 1.68 5.98
C PHE A 130 14.92 2.16 6.31
N TYR A 131 15.73 2.44 5.28
CA TYR A 131 17.03 3.08 5.38
C TYR A 131 17.45 3.67 4.03
N SER A 132 18.29 4.71 4.05
CA SER A 132 19.11 5.08 2.91
C SER A 132 20.50 4.46 3.02
N GLU A 133 21.20 4.27 1.91
CA GLU A 133 22.58 3.77 1.95
C GLU A 133 23.50 4.70 2.77
N LYS A 134 23.28 6.00 2.67
CA LYS A 134 24.03 7.02 3.41
C LYS A 134 23.87 6.85 4.92
N HIS A 135 22.62 6.93 5.41
CA HIS A 135 22.36 6.82 6.85
C HIS A 135 22.73 5.44 7.43
N LEU A 136 22.52 4.36 6.67
CA LEU A 136 22.94 3.03 7.12
C LEU A 136 24.46 2.97 7.32
N LYS A 137 25.23 3.55 6.41
CA LYS A 137 26.69 3.63 6.52
C LYS A 137 27.12 4.45 7.74
N GLU A 138 26.53 5.63 7.95
CA GLU A 138 26.78 6.50 9.10
C GLU A 138 26.51 5.79 10.44
N VAL A 139 25.42 5.01 10.51
CA VAL A 139 25.10 4.21 11.70
C VAL A 139 26.14 3.12 11.93
N PHE A 140 26.56 2.38 10.92
CA PHE A 140 27.59 1.38 11.09
C PHE A 140 28.94 1.98 11.49
N GLU A 141 29.33 3.12 10.94
CA GLU A 141 30.56 3.82 11.35
C GLU A 141 30.51 4.22 12.83
N LYS A 142 29.41 4.81 13.29
CA LYS A 142 29.22 5.15 14.72
C LYS A 142 29.16 3.91 15.63
N MET A 143 28.56 2.80 15.17
CA MET A 143 28.55 1.56 15.94
C MET A 143 29.96 1.00 16.19
N GLU A 144 30.91 1.19 15.28
CA GLU A 144 32.33 0.83 15.52
C GLU A 144 32.98 1.66 16.63
N ASP A 145 32.54 2.91 16.82
CA ASP A 145 33.01 3.74 17.91
C ASP A 145 32.41 3.30 19.25
N TYR A 146 31.11 2.99 19.29
CA TYR A 146 30.45 2.47 20.49
C TYR A 146 31.04 1.17 21.00
N LYS A 147 31.56 0.29 20.13
CA LYS A 147 32.28 -0.94 20.52
C LYS A 147 33.49 -0.69 21.40
N LYS A 148 34.11 0.51 21.33
CA LYS A 148 35.32 0.91 22.06
C LYS A 148 35.01 1.66 23.35
N MET A 149 33.74 2.00 23.58
CA MET A 149 33.30 2.83 24.71
C MET A 149 32.75 1.98 25.85
N ASN A 150 32.82 2.51 27.06
CA ASN A 150 32.05 2.01 28.18
C ASN A 150 30.64 2.61 28.10
N LEU A 151 29.66 1.80 27.67
CA LEU A 151 28.30 2.26 27.44
C LEU A 151 27.58 2.50 28.77
N ASP A 152 27.30 3.75 29.05
CA ASP A 152 26.39 4.17 30.12
C ASP A 152 24.95 4.32 29.61
N VAL A 153 24.04 4.77 30.48
CA VAL A 153 22.62 4.94 30.13
C VAL A 153 22.41 5.99 29.03
N ASN A 154 23.24 7.04 28.98
CA ASN A 154 23.08 8.10 27.99
C ASN A 154 23.51 7.60 26.61
N THR A 155 24.68 6.94 26.52
CA THR A 155 25.18 6.33 25.29
C THR A 155 24.24 5.23 24.77
N PHE A 156 23.60 4.47 25.69
CA PHE A 156 22.56 3.50 25.31
C PHE A 156 21.36 4.16 24.65
N PHE A 157 20.82 5.23 25.21
CA PHE A 157 19.70 5.97 24.60
C PHE A 157 20.10 6.68 23.31
N GLU A 158 21.30 7.23 23.21
CA GLU A 158 21.83 7.82 21.98
C GLU A 158 21.89 6.76 20.87
N MET A 159 22.45 5.58 21.16
CA MET A 159 22.52 4.48 20.21
C MET A 159 21.15 4.01 19.75
N THR A 160 20.20 3.81 20.67
CA THR A 160 18.84 3.39 20.31
C THR A 160 18.10 4.45 19.50
N GLY A 161 18.28 5.72 19.83
CA GLY A 161 17.74 6.86 19.07
C GLY A 161 18.29 6.93 17.66
N MET A 162 19.60 6.73 17.50
CA MET A 162 20.26 6.70 16.20
C MET A 162 19.73 5.55 15.32
N ILE A 163 19.62 4.35 15.89
CA ILE A 163 19.08 3.18 15.17
C ILE A 163 17.62 3.42 14.79
N GLY A 164 16.81 3.93 15.72
CA GLY A 164 15.40 4.25 15.45
C GLY A 164 15.23 5.35 14.40
N GLY A 165 16.18 6.28 14.30
CA GLY A 165 16.18 7.37 13.33
C GLY A 165 16.55 6.98 11.89
N ILE A 166 16.89 5.73 11.61
CA ILE A 166 17.18 5.26 10.25
C ILE A 166 15.91 5.26 9.39
N CYS A 167 14.79 4.84 9.97
CA CYS A 167 13.55 4.66 9.24
C CYS A 167 12.83 6.00 9.04
N ASN A 168 12.42 6.27 7.80
CA ASN A 168 11.69 7.48 7.41
C ASN A 168 12.35 8.78 7.90
N ASN A 169 13.68 8.84 7.79
CA ASN A 169 14.45 9.98 8.25
C ASN A 169 14.16 11.22 7.41
N PRO A 170 13.84 12.39 8.03
CA PRO A 170 13.58 13.62 7.28
C PRO A 170 14.74 14.08 6.39
N GLU A 171 16.00 13.79 6.75
CA GLU A 171 17.17 14.12 5.94
C GLU A 171 17.21 13.30 4.66
N ASP A 172 16.75 12.04 4.69
CA ASP A 172 16.65 11.22 3.49
C ASP A 172 15.63 11.81 2.52
N TYR A 173 14.48 12.25 3.00
CA TYR A 173 13.47 12.94 2.18
C TYR A 173 13.98 14.27 1.59
N ALA A 174 14.93 14.92 2.23
CA ALA A 174 15.59 16.13 1.72
C ALA A 174 16.76 15.84 0.77
N SER A 175 17.13 14.57 0.54
CA SER A 175 18.34 14.20 -0.21
C SER A 175 18.10 13.70 -1.63
N PHE A 176 16.84 13.57 -2.06
CA PHE A 176 16.53 13.17 -3.42
C PHE A 176 15.54 14.10 -4.12
N TYR A 177 15.48 13.97 -5.43
CA TYR A 177 14.85 14.95 -6.30
C TYR A 177 13.98 14.29 -7.36
N HIS A 178 12.95 15.03 -7.74
CA HIS A 178 12.03 14.75 -8.83
C HIS A 178 12.21 15.74 -9.97
N ASN A 179 11.94 15.29 -11.19
CA ASN A 179 11.81 16.13 -12.36
C ASN A 179 10.33 16.38 -12.67
N TYR A 180 9.91 17.63 -12.64
CA TYR A 180 8.56 18.00 -13.05
C TYR A 180 8.62 19.11 -14.10
N LYS A 181 8.23 18.82 -15.33
CA LYS A 181 8.23 19.75 -16.46
C LYS A 181 9.60 20.44 -16.67
N GLY A 182 10.68 19.66 -16.58
CA GLY A 182 12.04 20.15 -16.76
C GLY A 182 12.61 20.95 -15.58
N ARG A 183 11.91 21.01 -14.46
CA ARG A 183 12.40 21.59 -13.21
C ARG A 183 12.65 20.51 -12.18
N ARG A 184 13.75 20.68 -11.44
CA ARG A 184 14.13 19.77 -10.35
C ARG A 184 13.53 20.25 -9.04
N TYR A 185 12.82 19.38 -8.34
CA TYR A 185 12.22 19.64 -7.02
C TYR A 185 12.75 18.64 -6.01
N ARG A 186 13.18 19.12 -4.85
CA ARG A 186 13.58 18.26 -3.75
C ARG A 186 12.34 17.57 -3.17
N HIS A 187 12.45 16.28 -2.82
CA HIS A 187 11.29 15.47 -2.44
C HIS A 187 10.50 16.04 -1.26
N ASP A 188 11.17 16.54 -0.22
CA ASP A 188 10.50 17.13 0.95
C ASP A 188 9.56 18.30 0.61
N GLN A 189 9.79 18.98 -0.52
CA GLN A 189 8.92 20.06 -1.02
C GLN A 189 7.67 19.54 -1.73
N VAL A 190 7.70 18.30 -2.18
CA VAL A 190 6.65 17.65 -3.00
C VAL A 190 6.22 16.30 -2.46
N HIS A 191 6.60 15.98 -1.22
CA HIS A 191 6.42 14.69 -0.56
C HIS A 191 5.01 14.11 -0.78
N ASN A 192 3.98 14.87 -0.49
CA ASN A 192 2.58 14.41 -0.60
C ASN A 192 2.13 14.12 -2.03
N LEU A 193 2.93 14.48 -3.04
CA LEU A 193 2.57 14.22 -4.44
C LEU A 193 3.05 12.85 -4.93
N PHE A 194 3.93 12.16 -4.22
CA PHE A 194 4.43 10.86 -4.67
C PHE A 194 3.29 9.83 -4.77
N GLY A 195 2.58 9.55 -3.68
CA GLY A 195 1.44 8.64 -3.66
C GLY A 195 0.28 9.09 -4.55
N TYR A 196 0.05 10.41 -4.63
CA TYR A 196 -0.90 11.00 -5.57
C TYR A 196 -0.58 10.60 -7.01
N TYR A 197 0.66 10.82 -7.47
CA TYR A 197 1.04 10.53 -8.84
C TYR A 197 1.22 9.03 -9.11
N MET A 198 1.59 8.22 -8.13
CA MET A 198 1.58 6.77 -8.26
C MET A 198 0.16 6.24 -8.51
N THR A 199 -0.82 6.71 -7.74
CA THR A 199 -2.23 6.34 -7.95
C THR A 199 -2.74 6.83 -9.29
N ARG A 200 -2.39 8.05 -9.67
CA ARG A 200 -2.71 8.60 -10.98
C ARG A 200 -2.10 7.80 -12.13
N SER A 201 -0.85 7.31 -11.98
CA SER A 201 -0.19 6.51 -13.01
C SER A 201 -0.96 5.23 -13.34
N ALA A 202 -1.45 4.53 -12.30
CA ALA A 202 -2.27 3.34 -12.45
C ALA A 202 -3.62 3.67 -13.11
N SER A 203 -4.32 4.70 -12.64
CA SER A 203 -5.61 5.12 -13.19
C SER A 203 -5.50 5.51 -14.68
N GLU A 204 -4.48 6.31 -15.04
CA GLU A 204 -4.22 6.67 -16.44
C GLU A 204 -3.90 5.45 -17.33
N ALA A 205 -3.23 4.43 -16.77
CA ALA A 205 -2.99 3.18 -17.49
C ALA A 205 -4.29 2.37 -17.70
N PHE A 206 -5.15 2.30 -16.68
CA PHE A 206 -6.45 1.63 -16.81
C PHE A 206 -7.32 2.28 -17.89
N GLU A 207 -7.34 3.61 -17.96
CA GLU A 207 -8.04 4.34 -19.01
C GLU A 207 -7.50 4.06 -20.42
N ARG A 208 -6.18 3.83 -20.55
CA ARG A 208 -5.55 3.51 -21.83
C ARG A 208 -5.79 2.07 -22.29
N TYR A 209 -5.71 1.10 -21.37
CA TYR A 209 -5.66 -0.31 -21.74
C TYR A 209 -6.99 -1.05 -21.60
N VAL A 210 -7.81 -0.64 -20.64
CA VAL A 210 -9.08 -1.32 -20.32
C VAL A 210 -10.19 -0.30 -19.98
N PRO A 211 -10.46 0.66 -20.88
CA PRO A 211 -11.40 1.76 -20.60
C PRO A 211 -12.82 1.28 -20.31
N GLU A 212 -13.19 0.08 -20.74
CA GLU A 212 -14.49 -0.54 -20.49
C GLU A 212 -14.63 -1.16 -19.11
N LYS A 213 -13.54 -1.32 -18.35
CA LYS A 213 -13.53 -1.94 -17.03
C LYS A 213 -13.41 -0.92 -15.92
N ARG A 214 -14.14 -1.15 -14.84
CA ARG A 214 -13.91 -0.48 -13.57
C ARG A 214 -12.88 -1.27 -12.77
N ILE A 215 -11.64 -0.79 -12.73
CA ILE A 215 -10.58 -1.38 -11.92
C ILE A 215 -10.64 -0.78 -10.51
N LEU A 216 -10.70 -1.64 -9.50
CA LEU A 216 -10.55 -1.19 -8.10
C LEU A 216 -9.12 -0.69 -7.87
N LEU A 217 -8.98 0.52 -7.35
CA LEU A 217 -7.69 1.09 -6.98
C LEU A 217 -7.82 1.86 -5.66
N PHE A 218 -6.95 1.57 -4.71
CA PHE A 218 -6.81 2.36 -3.50
C PHE A 218 -5.36 2.42 -3.04
N SER A 219 -5.04 3.39 -2.21
CA SER A 219 -3.67 3.78 -1.89
C SER A 219 -3.53 4.09 -0.41
N ARG A 220 -2.35 3.81 0.17
CA ARG A 220 -2.02 4.21 1.55
C ARG A 220 -1.78 5.71 1.63
N ALA A 221 -0.84 6.23 0.85
CA ALA A 221 -0.57 7.65 0.81
C ALA A 221 -1.48 8.39 -0.16
N SER A 222 -1.88 9.60 0.21
CA SER A 222 -2.80 10.40 -0.58
C SER A 222 -2.56 11.89 -0.42
N TYR A 223 -3.13 12.65 -1.33
CA TYR A 223 -3.20 14.10 -1.25
C TYR A 223 -4.52 14.61 -1.83
N ILE A 224 -4.83 15.88 -1.58
CA ILE A 224 -6.07 16.49 -2.08
C ILE A 224 -6.17 16.33 -3.62
N GLY A 225 -7.34 15.92 -4.08
CA GLY A 225 -7.59 15.66 -5.50
C GLY A 225 -7.30 14.23 -5.98
N MET A 226 -6.63 13.38 -5.17
CA MET A 226 -6.36 11.98 -5.53
C MET A 226 -7.64 11.13 -5.59
N HIS A 227 -8.69 11.51 -4.89
CA HIS A 227 -9.99 10.83 -4.91
C HIS A 227 -10.57 10.63 -6.32
N ARG A 228 -10.11 11.39 -7.31
CA ARG A 228 -10.47 11.24 -8.73
C ARG A 228 -9.85 10.01 -9.39
N PHE A 229 -8.80 9.45 -8.79
CA PHE A 229 -8.02 8.34 -9.35
C PHE A 229 -8.16 7.05 -8.56
N GLY A 230 -8.45 7.14 -7.27
CA GLY A 230 -8.57 5.96 -6.41
C GLY A 230 -9.09 6.30 -5.01
N GLY A 231 -9.38 5.24 -4.25
CA GLY A 231 -9.71 5.31 -2.84
C GLY A 231 -8.47 5.27 -1.94
N ILE A 232 -8.72 5.22 -0.64
CA ILE A 232 -7.68 5.10 0.38
C ILE A 232 -8.12 4.15 1.49
N TRP A 233 -7.15 3.60 2.23
CA TRP A 233 -7.41 3.03 3.56
C TRP A 233 -6.60 3.79 4.61
N GLN A 234 -6.94 3.58 5.87
CA GLN A 234 -6.38 4.36 6.97
C GLN A 234 -5.03 3.83 7.49
N GLY A 235 -4.31 3.05 6.68
CA GLY A 235 -2.96 2.56 6.96
C GLY A 235 -2.90 1.49 8.06
N ASP A 236 -1.74 1.35 8.68
CA ASP A 236 -1.40 0.31 9.64
C ASP A 236 -1.92 0.64 11.05
N ASN A 237 -3.21 0.51 11.26
CA ASN A 237 -3.81 0.71 12.59
C ASN A 237 -3.31 -0.35 13.57
N ALA A 238 -3.10 0.00 14.83
CA ALA A 238 -2.94 -1.01 15.87
C ALA A 238 -4.29 -1.59 16.31
N SER A 239 -4.30 -2.84 16.77
CA SER A 239 -5.48 -3.53 17.29
C SER A 239 -5.85 -3.00 18.69
N TRP A 240 -6.21 -1.73 18.75
CA TRP A 240 -6.54 -0.99 19.98
C TRP A 240 -7.89 -0.27 19.85
N TRP A 241 -8.62 -0.19 20.95
CA TRP A 241 -9.88 0.56 21.02
C TRP A 241 -9.75 2.05 20.66
N SER A 242 -8.61 2.65 20.98
CA SER A 242 -8.31 4.03 20.59
C SER A 242 -8.20 4.21 19.09
N HIS A 243 -7.66 3.21 18.37
CA HIS A 243 -7.55 3.21 16.92
C HIS A 243 -8.91 2.99 16.24
N LEU A 244 -9.75 2.09 16.76
CA LEU A 244 -11.14 1.99 16.31
C LEU A 244 -11.86 3.33 16.45
N LYS A 245 -11.77 3.98 17.62
CA LYS A 245 -12.36 5.31 17.85
C LYS A 245 -11.81 6.37 16.90
N MET A 246 -10.52 6.32 16.59
CA MET A 246 -9.89 7.23 15.63
C MET A 246 -10.45 6.99 14.22
N ASN A 247 -10.55 5.74 13.77
CA ASN A 247 -11.10 5.41 12.45
C ASN A 247 -12.53 5.93 12.28
N VAL A 248 -13.40 5.74 13.29
CA VAL A 248 -14.77 6.29 13.28
C VAL A 248 -14.77 7.80 13.07
N LYS A 249 -13.83 8.54 13.67
CA LYS A 249 -13.71 9.99 13.50
C LYS A 249 -13.11 10.40 12.17
N MET A 250 -12.16 9.63 11.65
CA MET A 250 -11.47 9.94 10.39
C MET A 250 -12.37 9.76 9.18
N MET A 251 -13.31 8.79 9.20
CA MET A 251 -14.18 8.50 8.06
C MET A 251 -14.95 9.73 7.56
N PRO A 252 -15.71 10.47 8.40
CA PRO A 252 -16.39 11.68 7.94
C PRO A 252 -15.43 12.75 7.43
N SER A 253 -14.27 12.89 8.08
CA SER A 253 -13.26 13.89 7.66
C SER A 253 -12.71 13.58 6.28
N LEU A 254 -12.42 12.30 5.99
CA LEU A 254 -11.98 11.86 4.67
C LEU A 254 -13.06 12.05 3.60
N ASN A 255 -14.31 11.75 3.94
CA ASN A 255 -15.43 12.00 3.02
C ASN A 255 -15.58 13.49 2.69
N MET A 256 -15.40 14.39 3.67
CA MET A 256 -15.40 15.84 3.43
C MET A 256 -14.24 16.29 2.53
N CYS A 257 -13.14 15.54 2.49
CA CYS A 257 -12.03 15.76 1.56
C CYS A 257 -12.25 15.12 0.17
N GLY A 258 -13.42 14.48 -0.05
CA GLY A 258 -13.78 13.85 -1.32
C GLY A 258 -13.43 12.36 -1.42
N PHE A 259 -12.80 11.76 -0.41
CA PHE A 259 -12.50 10.33 -0.40
C PHE A 259 -13.72 9.52 0.01
N LEU A 260 -14.52 9.14 -0.96
CA LEU A 260 -15.75 8.38 -0.74
C LEU A 260 -15.46 6.87 -0.59
N TYR A 261 -14.49 6.32 -1.34
CA TYR A 261 -14.06 4.94 -1.20
C TYR A 261 -12.93 4.85 -0.17
N THR A 262 -13.30 4.59 1.07
CA THR A 262 -12.35 4.51 2.19
C THR A 262 -12.81 3.50 3.25
N GLY A 263 -11.86 3.02 4.04
CA GLY A 263 -12.05 2.11 5.15
C GLY A 263 -10.79 1.96 5.97
N ALA A 264 -10.79 1.00 6.87
CA ALA A 264 -9.64 0.65 7.70
C ALA A 264 -9.49 -0.87 7.75
N ASP A 265 -8.35 -1.35 8.20
CA ASP A 265 -8.15 -2.77 8.48
C ASP A 265 -8.97 -3.17 9.69
N VAL A 266 -9.98 -4.02 9.47
CA VAL A 266 -10.92 -4.45 10.53
C VAL A 266 -10.20 -5.27 11.59
N GLY A 267 -10.32 -4.81 12.83
CA GLY A 267 -9.62 -5.41 13.97
C GLY A 267 -8.24 -4.82 14.25
N GLY A 268 -7.73 -3.98 13.33
CA GLY A 268 -6.40 -3.42 13.36
C GLY A 268 -5.37 -4.30 12.64
N PHE A 269 -4.35 -3.66 12.07
CA PHE A 269 -3.26 -4.33 11.36
C PHE A 269 -2.17 -4.81 12.33
N GLY A 270 -1.66 -3.92 13.17
CA GLY A 270 -0.60 -4.22 14.13
C GLY A 270 -1.13 -4.61 15.51
N ALA A 271 -0.44 -5.49 16.21
CA ALA A 271 -0.79 -6.06 17.49
C ALA A 271 -1.92 -7.12 17.46
N ASP A 272 -2.13 -7.81 18.60
CA ASP A 272 -3.08 -8.91 18.74
C ASP A 272 -4.50 -8.40 19.01
N ALA A 273 -5.40 -8.62 18.08
CA ALA A 273 -6.80 -8.28 18.26
C ALA A 273 -7.52 -9.29 19.18
N THR A 274 -8.45 -8.79 20.00
CA THR A 274 -9.40 -9.62 20.74
C THR A 274 -10.65 -9.86 19.90
N GLU A 275 -11.38 -10.93 20.19
CA GLU A 275 -12.66 -11.26 19.53
C GLU A 275 -13.64 -10.07 19.62
N ASP A 276 -13.79 -9.46 20.80
CA ASP A 276 -14.69 -8.33 21.01
C ASP A 276 -14.27 -7.10 20.20
N LEU A 277 -12.98 -6.78 20.14
CA LEU A 277 -12.48 -5.68 19.33
C LEU A 277 -12.76 -5.90 17.84
N VAL A 278 -12.48 -7.09 17.30
CA VAL A 278 -12.75 -7.41 15.90
C VAL A 278 -14.23 -7.32 15.60
N LEU A 279 -15.09 -7.83 16.47
CA LEU A 279 -16.54 -7.76 16.30
C LEU A 279 -17.03 -6.31 16.29
N ARG A 280 -16.61 -5.47 17.23
CA ARG A 280 -16.99 -4.05 17.28
C ARG A 280 -16.45 -3.26 16.09
N TRP A 281 -15.25 -3.58 15.64
CA TRP A 281 -14.71 -2.96 14.43
C TRP A 281 -15.47 -3.37 13.19
N LEU A 282 -15.87 -4.64 13.10
CA LEU A 282 -16.70 -5.13 12.00
C LEU A 282 -18.10 -4.47 12.00
N GLU A 283 -18.74 -4.31 13.16
CA GLU A 283 -20.02 -3.59 13.29
C GLU A 283 -19.96 -2.16 12.76
N PHE A 284 -18.82 -1.50 12.89
CA PHE A 284 -18.59 -0.20 12.25
C PHE A 284 -18.30 -0.36 10.75
N ALA A 285 -17.41 -1.29 10.38
CA ALA A 285 -16.91 -1.42 9.02
C ALA A 285 -17.99 -1.87 8.01
N VAL A 286 -19.07 -2.53 8.44
CA VAL A 286 -20.15 -2.90 7.52
C VAL A 286 -20.81 -1.69 6.84
N PHE A 287 -20.67 -0.49 7.42
CA PHE A 287 -21.16 0.76 6.85
C PHE A 287 -20.10 1.52 6.02
N THR A 288 -18.86 1.05 5.98
CA THR A 288 -17.81 1.72 5.21
C THR A 288 -17.71 1.15 3.79
N PRO A 289 -17.37 1.94 2.76
CA PRO A 289 -17.20 1.43 1.40
C PRO A 289 -16.16 0.30 1.31
N LEU A 290 -14.96 0.50 1.83
CA LEU A 290 -13.96 -0.55 1.96
C LEU A 290 -14.17 -1.30 3.29
N LEU A 291 -14.42 -2.60 3.22
CA LEU A 291 -14.44 -3.52 4.34
C LEU A 291 -13.41 -4.60 4.08
N ARG A 292 -12.29 -4.55 4.77
CA ARG A 292 -11.19 -5.52 4.65
C ARG A 292 -10.73 -5.97 6.02
N ASN A 293 -10.66 -7.28 6.26
CA ASN A 293 -9.95 -7.84 7.41
C ASN A 293 -8.51 -8.12 6.99
N HIS A 294 -7.57 -7.41 7.59
CA HIS A 294 -6.15 -7.49 7.27
C HIS A 294 -5.30 -7.28 8.52
N SER A 295 -4.28 -8.12 8.73
CA SER A 295 -3.40 -8.06 9.90
C SER A 295 -1.96 -8.40 9.54
N ALA A 296 -1.03 -7.83 10.29
CA ALA A 296 0.40 -8.05 10.11
C ALA A 296 0.79 -9.51 10.39
N ARG A 297 1.82 -9.98 9.69
CA ARG A 297 2.44 -11.27 9.95
C ARG A 297 3.00 -11.29 11.39
N GLY A 298 2.75 -12.40 12.10
CA GLY A 298 3.23 -12.58 13.47
C GLY A 298 2.25 -12.11 14.55
N THR A 299 1.16 -11.43 14.19
CA THR A 299 0.07 -11.12 15.11
C THR A 299 -0.89 -12.30 15.26
N ARG A 300 -1.82 -12.21 16.23
CA ARG A 300 -2.90 -13.18 16.36
C ARG A 300 -3.73 -13.23 15.08
N ARG A 301 -4.01 -14.44 14.61
CA ARG A 301 -4.92 -14.64 13.48
C ARG A 301 -6.31 -14.13 13.82
N GLN A 302 -6.86 -13.25 13.00
CA GLN A 302 -8.12 -12.55 13.26
C GLN A 302 -9.22 -12.84 12.22
N GLU A 303 -9.06 -13.90 11.45
CA GLU A 303 -10.12 -14.35 10.54
C GLU A 303 -11.35 -14.73 11.38
N VAL A 304 -12.51 -14.22 11.03
CA VAL A 304 -13.73 -14.28 11.85
C VAL A 304 -14.18 -15.70 12.19
N TYR A 305 -13.86 -16.69 11.36
CA TYR A 305 -14.18 -18.10 11.61
C TYR A 305 -13.29 -18.78 12.68
N ARG A 306 -12.28 -18.08 13.19
CA ARG A 306 -11.38 -18.58 14.24
C ARG A 306 -11.83 -18.21 15.65
N PHE A 307 -12.78 -17.31 15.77
CA PHE A 307 -13.29 -16.85 17.05
C PHE A 307 -14.40 -17.79 17.59
N SER A 308 -14.73 -17.63 18.87
CA SER A 308 -15.68 -18.52 19.57
C SER A 308 -17.12 -18.29 19.15
N HIS A 309 -17.49 -17.02 18.84
CA HIS A 309 -18.87 -16.61 18.52
C HIS A 309 -19.03 -16.30 17.03
N VAL A 310 -18.74 -17.28 16.17
CA VAL A 310 -18.79 -17.15 14.71
C VAL A 310 -20.16 -16.66 14.21
N GLU A 311 -21.23 -17.05 14.88
CA GLU A 311 -22.60 -16.64 14.57
C GLU A 311 -22.80 -15.12 14.64
N LYS A 312 -22.19 -14.45 15.62
CA LYS A 312 -22.27 -12.99 15.74
C LYS A 312 -21.59 -12.26 14.58
N PHE A 313 -20.45 -12.79 14.15
CA PHE A 313 -19.76 -12.27 12.97
C PHE A 313 -20.58 -12.49 11.70
N ALA A 314 -21.21 -13.66 11.57
CA ALA A 314 -22.08 -13.96 10.44
C ALA A 314 -23.29 -13.02 10.38
N ASP A 315 -23.93 -12.72 11.53
CA ASP A 315 -25.05 -11.78 11.62
C ASP A 315 -24.63 -10.38 11.18
N VAL A 316 -23.49 -9.88 11.65
CA VAL A 316 -22.97 -8.54 11.27
C VAL A 316 -22.62 -8.50 9.80
N ILE A 317 -21.96 -9.52 9.25
CA ILE A 317 -21.67 -9.62 7.80
C ILE A 317 -22.98 -9.68 7.00
N GLY A 318 -24.01 -10.39 7.52
CA GLY A 318 -25.35 -10.42 6.93
C GLY A 318 -25.96 -9.03 6.75
N VAL A 319 -25.77 -8.14 7.73
CA VAL A 319 -26.18 -6.72 7.60
C VAL A 319 -25.46 -6.05 6.43
N ARG A 320 -24.13 -6.27 6.27
CA ARG A 320 -23.37 -5.72 5.13
C ARG A 320 -24.03 -6.06 3.79
N TYR A 321 -24.34 -7.34 3.58
CA TYR A 321 -24.94 -7.78 2.31
C TYR A 321 -26.36 -7.25 2.08
N GLN A 322 -27.13 -7.00 3.15
CA GLN A 322 -28.44 -6.36 3.04
C GLN A 322 -28.35 -4.89 2.61
N ILE A 323 -27.35 -4.15 3.10
CA ILE A 323 -27.19 -2.71 2.80
C ILE A 323 -26.23 -2.43 1.63
N LEU A 324 -25.58 -3.46 1.08
CA LEU A 324 -24.62 -3.29 -0.01
C LEU A 324 -25.20 -2.56 -1.24
N PRO A 325 -26.44 -2.85 -1.70
CA PRO A 325 -27.04 -2.10 -2.80
C PRO A 325 -27.21 -0.60 -2.48
N TYR A 326 -27.52 -0.27 -1.23
CA TYR A 326 -27.60 1.14 -0.79
C TYR A 326 -26.23 1.81 -0.81
N ILE A 327 -25.21 1.18 -0.22
CA ILE A 327 -23.83 1.71 -0.21
C ILE A 327 -23.32 1.91 -1.64
N TYR A 328 -23.55 0.93 -2.52
CA TYR A 328 -23.14 1.01 -3.93
C TYR A 328 -23.86 2.15 -4.65
N SER A 329 -25.17 2.31 -4.46
CA SER A 329 -25.95 3.40 -5.04
C SER A 329 -25.43 4.77 -4.55
N CYS A 330 -25.17 4.90 -3.24
CA CYS A 330 -24.60 6.13 -2.69
C CYS A 330 -23.23 6.44 -3.31
N LEU A 331 -22.36 5.43 -3.45
CA LEU A 331 -21.05 5.60 -4.07
C LEU A 331 -21.16 6.08 -5.52
N LEU A 332 -22.07 5.47 -6.31
CA LEU A 332 -22.31 5.88 -7.70
C LEU A 332 -22.81 7.32 -7.82
N TYR A 333 -23.74 7.72 -6.94
CA TYR A 333 -24.33 9.06 -6.96
C TYR A 333 -23.38 10.17 -6.51
N THR A 334 -22.46 9.86 -5.59
CA THR A 334 -21.59 10.84 -4.93
C THR A 334 -20.16 10.83 -5.44
N SER A 335 -19.75 9.76 -6.13
CA SER A 335 -18.43 9.65 -6.73
C SER A 335 -18.51 10.13 -8.18
N PRO A 336 -18.02 11.34 -8.51
CA PRO A 336 -17.97 11.77 -9.90
C PRO A 336 -17.03 10.81 -10.65
N SER A 337 -17.63 9.97 -11.48
CA SER A 337 -16.89 9.13 -12.41
C SER A 337 -16.59 9.99 -13.65
N PRO A 338 -15.34 10.03 -14.14
CA PRO A 338 -15.06 10.64 -15.43
C PRO A 338 -15.74 9.91 -16.60
N ARG A 339 -16.49 8.84 -16.33
CA ARG A 339 -17.20 8.00 -17.31
C ARG A 339 -18.72 8.15 -17.27
N ASP A 340 -19.27 9.00 -16.40
CA ASP A 340 -20.71 9.27 -16.29
C ASP A 340 -21.07 10.55 -17.03
#